data_09a5c6511ab0611843d882c0def2b276
#
_entry.id   09a5c6511ab0611843d882c0def2b276
#
_cell.length_a   1.000
_cell.length_b   1.000
_cell.length_c   1.000
_cell.angle_alpha   90.00
_cell.angle_beta   90.00
_cell.angle_gamma   90.00
#
_symmetry.space_group_name_H-M   'P 1'
#
loop_
_entity.id
_entity.type
_entity.pdbx_description
1 polymer ?
#
loop_
_entity_poly.entity_id
_entity_poly.type
_entity_poly.pdbx_seq_one_letter_code
_entity_poly.pdbx_strand_id
1 'polypeptide(L)'
;MKNQQFADRLLRCFAVLTFVVNVCLGQAQLPKLSGEEARVAGIFTARVQQYLKLRTGLEASMPTLKPTNEAARIAEHQHTLANNVVQARLNARQGDIFTPEVTRYFLAIIRSEFQGPNSRVAQETKRQNDPEKPIVQLRVNDIYPAESPLTAMPPALLQKLPQLPKEMAYRIVGRDLTLKDTKAELIVDFIPKALP
;
A
#
# COMPACT_ATOMS: atom_id res chain seq x y z
N MET A 1 26.79 -1.17 76.90
CA MET A 1 27.43 -1.85 75.76
C MET A 1 26.38 -2.73 75.01
N LYS A 2 25.26 -2.15 74.55
CA LYS A 2 24.19 -2.93 73.83
C LYS A 2 23.69 -2.21 72.59
N ASN A 3 24.23 -1.07 72.18
CA ASN A 3 23.68 -0.23 71.07
C ASN A 3 24.54 -0.19 69.78
N GLN A 4 25.64 -0.92 69.73
CA GLN A 4 26.50 -0.94 68.50
C GLN A 4 26.25 -2.13 67.55
N GLN A 5 25.53 -3.14 68.01
CA GLN A 5 25.23 -4.31 67.14
C GLN A 5 23.99 -4.18 66.24
N PHE A 6 23.20 -3.13 66.44
CA PHE A 6 21.99 -2.86 65.64
C PHE A 6 22.28 -2.04 64.38
N ALA A 7 23.34 -1.25 64.36
CA ALA A 7 23.74 -0.43 63.23
C ALA A 7 24.35 -1.18 62.06
N ASP A 8 25.08 -2.30 62.35
CA ASP A 8 25.78 -3.09 61.32
C ASP A 8 24.89 -4.09 60.57
N ARG A 9 23.67 -4.33 61.04
CA ARG A 9 22.70 -5.24 60.36
C ARG A 9 21.82 -4.52 59.34
N LEU A 10 21.70 -3.18 59.39
CA LEU A 10 20.91 -2.41 58.43
C LEU A 10 21.66 -1.95 57.18
N LEU A 11 23.00 -2.09 57.18
CA LEU A 11 23.82 -1.67 56.03
C LEU A 11 24.10 -2.78 55.00
N ARG A 12 23.59 -4.01 55.22
CA ARG A 12 23.85 -5.15 54.33
C ARG A 12 22.67 -5.62 53.48
N CYS A 13 21.53 -4.93 53.50
CA CYS A 13 20.35 -5.33 52.78
C CYS A 13 19.95 -4.39 51.61
N PHE A 14 20.81 -3.46 51.18
CA PHE A 14 20.52 -2.59 50.02
C PHE A 14 21.56 -2.76 48.92
N ALA A 15 21.92 -4.02 48.61
CA ALA A 15 22.44 -4.35 47.31
C ALA A 15 21.25 -4.69 46.40
N VAL A 16 20.48 -3.67 46.04
CA VAL A 16 19.49 -3.77 44.97
C VAL A 16 20.26 -3.98 43.67
N LEU A 17 20.27 -5.25 43.24
CA LEU A 17 20.73 -5.70 41.96
C LEU A 17 19.83 -5.05 40.89
N THR A 18 20.20 -3.86 40.40
CA THR A 18 19.61 -3.24 39.22
C THR A 18 20.03 -4.06 38.02
N PHE A 19 19.28 -5.12 37.73
CA PHE A 19 19.34 -5.84 36.47
C PHE A 19 18.76 -4.92 35.41
N VAL A 20 19.61 -4.11 34.78
CA VAL A 20 19.24 -3.35 33.59
C VAL A 20 19.00 -4.37 32.51
N VAL A 21 17.75 -4.79 32.33
CA VAL A 21 17.31 -5.51 31.15
C VAL A 21 17.42 -4.53 29.98
N ASN A 22 18.55 -4.61 29.28
CA ASN A 22 18.73 -3.98 27.99
C ASN A 22 17.80 -4.75 27.03
N VAL A 23 16.51 -4.38 26.98
CA VAL A 23 15.61 -4.78 25.91
C VAL A 23 16.12 -4.05 24.67
N CYS A 24 17.01 -4.69 23.94
CA CYS A 24 17.27 -4.35 22.54
C CYS A 24 15.94 -4.58 21.80
N LEU A 25 15.08 -3.55 21.80
CA LEU A 25 14.04 -3.40 20.80
C LEU A 25 14.77 -3.31 19.45
N GLY A 26 14.91 -4.46 18.81
CA GLY A 26 15.33 -4.55 17.42
C GLY A 26 14.31 -3.75 16.60
N GLN A 27 14.56 -2.46 16.45
CA GLN A 27 13.89 -1.67 15.45
C GLN A 27 14.29 -2.30 14.13
N ALA A 28 13.35 -3.01 13.50
CA ALA A 28 13.49 -3.43 12.12
C ALA A 28 13.69 -2.13 11.32
N GLN A 29 14.95 -1.78 11.06
CA GLN A 29 15.28 -0.67 10.19
C GLN A 29 14.80 -1.07 8.80
N LEU A 30 13.75 -0.39 8.34
CA LEU A 30 13.37 -0.44 6.94
C LEU A 30 14.63 -0.13 6.12
N PRO A 31 14.90 -0.88 5.05
CA PRO A 31 16.08 -0.66 4.22
C PRO A 31 16.08 0.81 3.79
N LYS A 32 17.19 1.50 4.09
CA LYS A 32 17.35 2.91 3.76
C LYS A 32 17.43 3.01 2.24
N LEU A 33 16.41 3.56 1.61
CA LEU A 33 16.39 3.81 0.17
C LEU A 33 17.62 4.63 -0.22
N SER A 34 18.22 4.32 -1.38
CA SER A 34 19.22 5.22 -1.97
C SER A 34 18.60 6.59 -2.23
N GLY A 35 19.41 7.63 -2.33
CA GLY A 35 18.90 8.98 -2.60
C GLY A 35 18.04 9.05 -3.87
N GLU A 36 18.41 8.27 -4.89
CA GLU A 36 17.66 8.18 -6.15
C GLU A 36 16.33 7.44 -5.98
N GLU A 37 16.31 6.32 -5.29
CA GLU A 37 15.05 5.60 -5.00
C GLU A 37 14.09 6.44 -4.18
N ALA A 38 14.59 7.17 -3.18
CA ALA A 38 13.79 8.08 -2.37
C ALA A 38 13.20 9.22 -3.24
N ARG A 39 13.97 9.75 -4.19
CA ARG A 39 13.50 10.77 -5.14
C ARG A 39 12.37 10.24 -6.01
N VAL A 40 12.54 9.05 -6.58
CA VAL A 40 11.53 8.43 -7.48
C VAL A 40 10.28 8.06 -6.71
N ALA A 41 10.41 7.50 -5.51
CA ALA A 41 9.29 7.25 -4.61
C ALA A 41 8.53 8.55 -4.26
N GLY A 42 9.26 9.66 -4.06
CA GLY A 42 8.70 10.98 -3.86
C GLY A 42 7.90 11.49 -5.06
N ILE A 43 8.37 11.28 -6.29
CA ILE A 43 7.64 11.62 -7.53
C ILE A 43 6.32 10.85 -7.58
N PHE A 44 6.36 9.55 -7.35
CA PHE A 44 5.16 8.71 -7.29
C PHE A 44 4.16 9.24 -6.25
N THR A 45 4.62 9.44 -5.02
CA THR A 45 3.79 9.94 -3.92
C THR A 45 3.14 11.29 -4.26
N ALA A 46 3.90 12.23 -4.84
CA ALA A 46 3.37 13.53 -5.24
C ALA A 46 2.24 13.41 -6.27
N ARG A 47 2.38 12.52 -7.27
CA ARG A 47 1.35 12.27 -8.28
C ARG A 47 0.10 11.62 -7.70
N VAL A 48 0.26 10.68 -6.78
CA VAL A 48 -0.86 10.08 -6.03
C VAL A 48 -1.59 11.15 -5.22
N GLN A 49 -0.87 12.04 -4.53
CA GLN A 49 -1.47 13.13 -3.77
C GLN A 49 -2.20 14.14 -4.67
N GLN A 50 -1.66 14.44 -5.83
CA GLN A 50 -2.33 15.29 -6.83
C GLN A 50 -3.65 14.68 -7.29
N TYR A 51 -3.68 13.38 -7.57
CA TYR A 51 -4.91 12.66 -7.88
C TYR A 51 -5.92 12.74 -6.73
N LEU A 52 -5.47 12.44 -5.52
CA LEU A 52 -6.35 12.46 -4.33
C LEU A 52 -6.92 13.85 -4.06
N LYS A 53 -6.13 14.91 -4.27
CA LYS A 53 -6.63 16.29 -4.15
C LYS A 53 -7.76 16.58 -5.12
N LEU A 54 -7.62 16.16 -6.38
CA LEU A 54 -8.67 16.27 -7.39
C LEU A 54 -9.93 15.49 -6.94
N ARG A 55 -9.80 14.20 -6.64
CA ARG A 55 -10.91 13.33 -6.25
C ARG A 55 -11.62 13.84 -5.00
N THR A 56 -10.89 14.29 -3.98
CA THR A 56 -11.47 14.83 -2.74
C THR A 56 -12.23 16.12 -3.00
N GLY A 57 -11.74 16.98 -3.89
CA GLY A 57 -12.46 18.18 -4.32
C GLY A 57 -13.78 17.85 -5.01
N LEU A 58 -13.77 16.85 -5.88
CA LEU A 58 -14.98 16.37 -6.55
C LEU A 58 -15.99 15.76 -5.56
N GLU A 59 -15.51 14.91 -4.65
CA GLU A 59 -16.33 14.32 -3.59
C GLU A 59 -16.99 15.39 -2.70
N ALA A 60 -16.22 16.43 -2.34
CA ALA A 60 -16.74 17.55 -1.52
C ALA A 60 -17.81 18.38 -2.23
N SER A 61 -17.86 18.37 -3.56
CA SER A 61 -18.91 19.05 -4.35
C SER A 61 -20.19 18.20 -4.51
N MET A 62 -20.17 16.93 -4.07
CA MET A 62 -21.32 16.04 -4.13
C MET A 62 -22.19 16.15 -2.88
N PRO A 63 -23.49 15.78 -2.96
CA PRO A 63 -24.31 15.59 -1.77
C PRO A 63 -23.67 14.59 -0.80
N THR A 64 -23.59 14.97 0.46
CA THR A 64 -23.01 14.10 1.49
C THR A 64 -23.85 12.83 1.65
N LEU A 65 -23.21 11.66 1.50
CA LEU A 65 -23.86 10.40 1.82
C LEU A 65 -24.04 10.29 3.34
N LYS A 66 -25.29 10.33 3.81
CA LYS A 66 -25.59 10.05 5.22
C LYS A 66 -25.25 8.59 5.54
N PRO A 67 -24.83 8.29 6.76
CA PRO A 67 -24.57 6.91 7.18
C PRO A 67 -25.76 6.01 6.82
N THR A 68 -25.49 4.95 6.08
CA THR A 68 -26.51 4.01 5.59
C THR A 68 -25.89 2.63 5.40
N ASN A 69 -26.73 1.59 5.59
CA ASN A 69 -26.40 0.21 5.25
C ASN A 69 -27.06 -0.22 3.93
N GLU A 70 -27.71 0.69 3.23
CA GLU A 70 -28.35 0.44 1.94
C GLU A 70 -27.29 0.34 0.83
N ALA A 71 -26.98 -0.87 0.38
CA ALA A 71 -25.94 -1.12 -0.63
C ALA A 71 -26.18 -0.32 -1.93
N ALA A 72 -27.45 -0.14 -2.33
CA ALA A 72 -27.80 0.61 -3.53
C ALA A 72 -27.39 2.09 -3.45
N ARG A 73 -27.60 2.74 -2.30
CA ARG A 73 -27.22 4.14 -2.09
C ARG A 73 -25.70 4.32 -2.05
N ILE A 74 -25.01 3.36 -1.45
CA ILE A 74 -23.55 3.36 -1.44
C ILE A 74 -23.02 3.23 -2.87
N ALA A 75 -23.54 2.28 -3.64
CA ALA A 75 -23.14 2.05 -5.03
C ALA A 75 -23.45 3.26 -5.92
N GLU A 76 -24.62 3.89 -5.76
CA GLU A 76 -24.99 5.11 -6.50
C GLU A 76 -24.01 6.26 -6.22
N HIS A 77 -23.68 6.47 -4.95
CA HIS A 77 -22.71 7.51 -4.57
C HIS A 77 -21.32 7.23 -5.16
N GLN A 78 -20.84 5.98 -5.09
CA GLN A 78 -19.58 5.56 -5.68
C GLN A 78 -19.57 5.77 -7.20
N HIS A 79 -20.66 5.39 -7.88
CA HIS A 79 -20.79 5.55 -9.33
C HIS A 79 -20.80 7.01 -9.74
N THR A 80 -21.48 7.87 -8.97
CA THR A 80 -21.48 9.32 -9.22
C THR A 80 -20.09 9.91 -9.05
N LEU A 81 -19.36 9.52 -7.99
CA LEU A 81 -17.98 9.94 -7.77
C LEU A 81 -17.07 9.46 -8.91
N ALA A 82 -17.21 8.20 -9.33
CA ALA A 82 -16.47 7.64 -10.46
C ALA A 82 -16.67 8.46 -11.74
N ASN A 83 -17.91 8.75 -12.08
CA ASN A 83 -18.25 9.56 -13.27
C ASN A 83 -17.64 10.96 -13.19
N ASN A 84 -17.70 11.63 -12.04
CA ASN A 84 -17.11 12.95 -11.87
C ASN A 84 -15.59 12.90 -12.04
N VAL A 85 -14.91 11.87 -11.49
CA VAL A 85 -13.47 11.67 -11.67
C VAL A 85 -13.12 11.42 -13.13
N VAL A 86 -13.87 10.55 -13.83
CA VAL A 86 -13.67 10.27 -15.25
C VAL A 86 -13.80 11.54 -16.08
N GLN A 87 -14.84 12.35 -15.85
CA GLN A 87 -15.04 13.62 -16.57
C GLN A 87 -13.90 14.61 -16.31
N ALA A 88 -13.43 14.72 -15.08
CA ALA A 88 -12.31 15.60 -14.74
C ALA A 88 -10.96 15.11 -15.29
N ARG A 89 -10.88 13.83 -15.70
CA ARG A 89 -9.66 13.15 -16.17
C ARG A 89 -9.80 12.57 -17.58
N LEU A 90 -10.58 13.18 -18.46
CA LEU A 90 -10.80 12.69 -19.83
C LEU A 90 -9.49 12.48 -20.62
N ASN A 91 -8.45 13.25 -20.33
CA ASN A 91 -7.14 13.14 -20.97
C ASN A 91 -6.14 12.26 -20.23
N ALA A 92 -6.56 11.60 -19.13
CA ALA A 92 -5.67 10.74 -18.38
C ALA A 92 -5.24 9.51 -19.20
N ARG A 93 -3.97 9.16 -19.08
CA ARG A 93 -3.35 8.07 -19.83
C ARG A 93 -2.56 7.17 -18.88
N GLN A 94 -2.38 5.93 -19.31
CA GLN A 94 -1.47 5.01 -18.66
C GLN A 94 -0.06 5.61 -18.60
N GLY A 95 0.53 5.59 -17.40
CA GLY A 95 1.83 6.19 -17.13
C GLY A 95 1.79 7.63 -16.58
N ASP A 96 0.62 8.21 -16.37
CA ASP A 96 0.52 9.55 -15.77
C ASP A 96 0.98 9.55 -14.30
N ILE A 97 0.75 8.47 -13.58
CA ILE A 97 1.26 8.27 -12.21
C ILE A 97 2.47 7.35 -12.21
N PHE A 98 2.36 6.20 -12.87
CA PHE A 98 3.47 5.31 -13.11
C PHE A 98 4.31 5.79 -14.31
N THR A 99 4.94 6.95 -14.18
CA THR A 99 5.83 7.47 -15.24
C THR A 99 6.89 6.43 -15.61
N PRO A 100 7.55 6.54 -16.76
CA PRO A 100 8.59 5.58 -17.16
C PRO A 100 9.66 5.36 -16.08
N GLU A 101 10.01 6.40 -15.34
CA GLU A 101 10.97 6.36 -14.25
C GLU A 101 10.40 5.61 -13.02
N VAL A 102 9.19 5.95 -12.61
CA VAL A 102 8.47 5.25 -11.52
C VAL A 102 8.25 3.78 -11.88
N THR A 103 7.85 3.50 -13.12
CA THR A 103 7.67 2.13 -13.62
C THR A 103 8.95 1.32 -13.48
N ARG A 104 10.11 1.85 -13.90
CA ARG A 104 11.40 1.15 -13.74
C ARG A 104 11.70 0.83 -12.28
N TYR A 105 11.47 1.77 -11.38
CA TYR A 105 11.65 1.58 -9.94
C TYR A 105 10.75 0.47 -9.40
N PHE A 106 9.46 0.49 -9.71
CA PHE A 106 8.52 -0.55 -9.29
C PHE A 106 8.88 -1.93 -9.84
N LEU A 107 9.23 -2.00 -11.13
CA LEU A 107 9.67 -3.26 -11.77
C LEU A 107 10.95 -3.82 -11.15
N ALA A 108 11.87 -2.97 -10.72
CA ALA A 108 13.08 -3.41 -10.03
C ALA A 108 12.73 -4.07 -8.68
N ILE A 109 11.85 -3.45 -7.89
CA ILE A 109 11.36 -4.02 -6.63
C ILE A 109 10.64 -5.36 -6.89
N ILE A 110 9.70 -5.39 -7.84
CA ILE A 110 8.94 -6.61 -8.16
C ILE A 110 9.89 -7.73 -8.56
N ARG A 111 10.82 -7.48 -9.49
CA ARG A 111 11.78 -8.49 -9.94
C ARG A 111 12.63 -9.03 -8.79
N SER A 112 13.10 -8.17 -7.88
CA SER A 112 13.89 -8.61 -6.73
C SER A 112 13.11 -9.57 -5.81
N GLU A 113 11.81 -9.32 -5.63
CA GLU A 113 10.95 -10.16 -4.78
C GLU A 113 10.57 -11.50 -5.46
N PHE A 114 10.56 -11.55 -6.78
CA PHE A 114 10.32 -12.79 -7.54
C PHE A 114 11.58 -13.62 -7.77
N GLN A 115 12.77 -13.06 -7.56
CA GLN A 115 14.03 -13.78 -7.74
C GLN A 115 14.28 -14.80 -6.62
N GLY A 116 14.70 -15.98 -7.01
CA GLY A 116 15.10 -17.05 -6.11
C GLY A 116 14.15 -18.25 -6.10
N PRO A 117 14.71 -19.47 -5.88
CA PRO A 117 13.95 -20.71 -5.96
C PRO A 117 12.85 -20.84 -4.90
N ASN A 118 12.96 -20.09 -3.80
CA ASN A 118 12.03 -20.09 -2.66
C ASN A 118 11.25 -18.77 -2.52
N SER A 119 11.10 -18.01 -3.60
CA SER A 119 10.34 -16.77 -3.54
C SER A 119 8.89 -17.03 -3.08
N ARG A 120 8.56 -16.53 -1.88
CA ARG A 120 7.19 -16.60 -1.35
C ARG A 120 6.21 -15.84 -2.23
N VAL A 121 6.65 -14.71 -2.78
CA VAL A 121 5.87 -13.88 -3.70
C VAL A 121 5.50 -14.67 -4.95
N ALA A 122 6.46 -15.35 -5.58
CA ALA A 122 6.20 -16.18 -6.76
C ALA A 122 5.23 -17.34 -6.46
N GLN A 123 5.40 -18.01 -5.31
CA GLN A 123 4.52 -19.11 -4.91
C GLN A 123 3.09 -18.63 -4.62
N GLU A 124 2.94 -17.51 -3.94
CA GLU A 124 1.65 -16.93 -3.61
C GLU A 124 0.92 -16.43 -4.86
N THR A 125 1.64 -15.77 -5.78
CA THR A 125 1.09 -15.33 -7.05
C THR A 125 0.64 -16.50 -7.92
N LYS A 126 1.41 -17.59 -8.00
CA LYS A 126 1.02 -18.80 -8.74
C LYS A 126 -0.25 -19.44 -8.21
N ARG A 127 -0.45 -19.47 -6.89
CA ARG A 127 -1.67 -20.03 -6.28
C ARG A 127 -2.93 -19.23 -6.60
N GLN A 128 -2.77 -17.93 -6.87
CA GLN A 128 -3.88 -17.02 -7.12
C GLN A 128 -4.18 -16.83 -8.61
N ASN A 129 -3.23 -17.13 -9.50
CA ASN A 129 -3.41 -17.04 -10.94
C ASN A 129 -4.06 -18.32 -11.46
N ASP A 130 -5.30 -18.18 -11.90
CA ASP A 130 -6.04 -19.20 -12.63
C ASP A 130 -5.83 -18.95 -14.13
N PRO A 131 -5.18 -19.89 -14.87
CA PRO A 131 -4.91 -19.72 -16.30
C PRO A 131 -6.18 -19.72 -17.17
N GLU A 132 -7.32 -20.17 -16.65
CA GLU A 132 -8.59 -20.23 -17.37
C GLU A 132 -9.39 -18.93 -17.34
N LYS A 133 -8.90 -17.90 -16.60
CA LYS A 133 -9.63 -16.64 -16.50
C LYS A 133 -9.39 -15.74 -17.72
N PRO A 134 -10.44 -15.06 -18.20
CA PRO A 134 -10.32 -14.16 -19.32
C PRO A 134 -9.32 -13.03 -19.02
N ILE A 135 -8.50 -12.70 -20.01
CA ILE A 135 -7.58 -11.57 -19.94
C ILE A 135 -8.43 -10.30 -19.94
N VAL A 136 -8.46 -9.61 -18.80
CA VAL A 136 -9.13 -8.31 -18.69
C VAL A 136 -8.20 -7.25 -19.27
N GLN A 137 -8.65 -6.55 -20.30
CA GLN A 137 -7.92 -5.43 -20.86
C GLN A 137 -8.17 -4.18 -19.98
N LEU A 138 -7.15 -3.73 -19.26
CA LEU A 138 -7.24 -2.58 -18.38
C LEU A 138 -7.16 -1.26 -19.16
N ARG A 139 -7.91 -0.27 -18.69
CA ARG A 139 -7.81 1.12 -19.14
C ARG A 139 -7.83 2.05 -17.92
N VAL A 140 -7.16 3.17 -18.04
CA VAL A 140 -7.24 4.25 -17.03
C VAL A 140 -8.65 4.81 -17.02
N ASN A 141 -9.16 5.08 -15.85
CA ASN A 141 -10.53 5.55 -15.58
C ASN A 141 -11.64 4.49 -15.79
N ASP A 142 -11.31 3.23 -16.14
CA ASP A 142 -12.30 2.16 -16.10
C ASP A 142 -12.66 1.81 -14.64
N ILE A 143 -13.90 1.38 -14.44
CA ILE A 143 -14.32 0.79 -13.17
C ILE A 143 -13.50 -0.49 -12.95
N TYR A 144 -13.00 -0.67 -11.74
CA TYR A 144 -12.27 -1.88 -11.38
C TYR A 144 -13.21 -3.09 -11.53
N PRO A 145 -12.83 -4.12 -12.31
CA PRO A 145 -13.69 -5.25 -12.57
C PRO A 145 -13.96 -6.04 -11.29
N ALA A 146 -15.20 -6.01 -10.81
CA ALA A 146 -15.61 -6.69 -9.58
C ALA A 146 -15.42 -8.22 -9.65
N GLU A 147 -15.50 -8.78 -10.86
CA GLU A 147 -15.31 -10.21 -11.15
C GLU A 147 -13.83 -10.60 -11.29
N SER A 148 -12.94 -9.62 -11.38
CA SER A 148 -11.51 -9.94 -11.31
C SER A 148 -11.24 -10.62 -9.98
N PRO A 149 -10.59 -11.81 -10.01
CA PRO A 149 -10.17 -12.42 -8.77
C PRO A 149 -9.36 -11.37 -8.01
N LEU A 150 -9.75 -11.14 -6.76
CA LEU A 150 -9.00 -10.31 -5.84
C LEU A 150 -7.65 -10.99 -5.60
N THR A 151 -6.77 -10.92 -6.58
CA THR A 151 -5.39 -11.35 -6.37
C THR A 151 -4.82 -10.37 -5.35
N ALA A 152 -4.79 -10.82 -4.11
CA ALA A 152 -4.25 -10.01 -3.03
C ALA A 152 -2.78 -9.71 -3.35
N MET A 153 -2.37 -8.47 -3.17
CA MET A 153 -0.97 -8.10 -3.24
C MET A 153 -0.20 -8.91 -2.19
N PRO A 154 0.84 -9.69 -2.57
CA PRO A 154 1.65 -10.42 -1.60
C PRO A 154 2.19 -9.48 -0.52
N PRO A 155 2.03 -9.79 0.79
CA PRO A 155 2.44 -8.90 1.87
C PRO A 155 3.92 -8.51 1.81
N ALA A 156 4.79 -9.44 1.42
CA ALA A 156 6.22 -9.18 1.25
C ALA A 156 6.49 -8.11 0.18
N LEU A 157 5.79 -8.17 -0.95
CA LEU A 157 5.89 -7.17 -2.00
C LEU A 157 5.31 -5.83 -1.54
N LEU A 158 4.14 -5.85 -0.88
CA LEU A 158 3.49 -4.64 -0.39
C LEU A 158 4.38 -3.84 0.58
N GLN A 159 5.15 -4.52 1.43
CA GLN A 159 6.09 -3.89 2.37
C GLN A 159 7.26 -3.16 1.69
N LYS A 160 7.59 -3.52 0.45
CA LYS A 160 8.69 -2.92 -0.32
C LYS A 160 8.23 -1.75 -1.20
N LEU A 161 6.95 -1.71 -1.53
CA LEU A 161 6.39 -0.64 -2.35
C LEU A 161 6.16 0.64 -1.52
N PRO A 162 6.17 1.83 -2.14
CA PRO A 162 5.79 3.06 -1.47
C PRO A 162 4.41 2.94 -0.80
N GLN A 163 4.29 3.45 0.42
CA GLN A 163 3.03 3.40 1.15
C GLN A 163 1.97 4.27 0.46
N LEU A 164 0.75 3.74 0.39
CA LEU A 164 -0.40 4.44 -0.16
C LEU A 164 -1.28 5.02 0.94
N PRO A 165 -1.94 6.16 0.68
CA PRO A 165 -3.07 6.60 1.49
C PRO A 165 -4.19 5.54 1.52
N LYS A 166 -5.00 5.54 2.57
CA LYS A 166 -6.07 4.53 2.80
C LYS A 166 -7.11 4.43 1.68
N GLU A 167 -7.27 5.49 0.90
CA GLU A 167 -8.19 5.56 -0.23
C GLU A 167 -7.65 4.92 -1.51
N MET A 168 -6.38 4.53 -1.49
CA MET A 168 -5.72 3.92 -2.65
C MET A 168 -5.25 2.51 -2.31
N ALA A 169 -5.22 1.66 -3.31
CA ALA A 169 -4.71 0.30 -3.14
C ALA A 169 -3.95 -0.19 -4.38
N TYR A 170 -2.86 -0.92 -4.14
CA TYR A 170 -2.28 -1.74 -5.18
C TYR A 170 -3.13 -3.00 -5.37
N ARG A 171 -3.34 -3.39 -6.62
CA ARG A 171 -4.01 -4.63 -6.99
C ARG A 171 -3.27 -5.29 -8.14
N ILE A 172 -3.41 -6.60 -8.23
CA ILE A 172 -2.90 -7.38 -9.36
C ILE A 172 -4.13 -7.83 -10.18
N VAL A 173 -4.10 -7.55 -11.46
CA VAL A 173 -5.09 -8.04 -12.43
C VAL A 173 -4.33 -8.80 -13.52
N GLY A 174 -4.45 -10.10 -13.53
CA GLY A 174 -3.58 -10.95 -14.37
C GLY A 174 -2.11 -10.75 -14.02
N ARG A 175 -1.35 -10.15 -14.94
CA ARG A 175 0.07 -9.82 -14.74
C ARG A 175 0.31 -8.32 -14.53
N ASP A 176 -0.73 -7.52 -14.49
CA ASP A 176 -0.63 -6.07 -14.40
C ASP A 176 -0.72 -5.60 -12.95
N LEU A 177 0.15 -4.66 -12.57
CA LEU A 177 0.07 -3.96 -11.30
C LEU A 177 -0.83 -2.74 -11.47
N THR A 178 -1.96 -2.69 -10.78
CA THR A 178 -2.90 -1.57 -10.83
C THR A 178 -2.84 -0.70 -9.58
N LEU A 179 -3.05 0.58 -9.77
CA LEU A 179 -3.34 1.55 -8.73
C LEU A 179 -4.85 1.82 -8.75
N LYS A 180 -5.55 1.38 -7.70
CA LYS A 180 -7.00 1.48 -7.56
C LYS A 180 -7.38 2.58 -6.57
N ASP A 181 -8.37 3.41 -6.91
CA ASP A 181 -9.11 4.21 -5.95
C ASP A 181 -10.21 3.34 -5.32
N THR A 182 -10.17 3.17 -4.00
CA THR A 182 -11.09 2.30 -3.28
C THR A 182 -12.45 2.95 -3.00
N LYS A 183 -12.57 4.27 -3.14
CA LYS A 183 -13.84 4.98 -3.00
C LYS A 183 -14.60 5.09 -4.32
N ALA A 184 -13.90 5.46 -5.38
CA ALA A 184 -14.50 5.58 -6.70
C ALA A 184 -14.50 4.25 -7.47
N GLU A 185 -13.87 3.19 -6.93
CA GLU A 185 -13.72 1.88 -7.57
C GLU A 185 -13.08 1.95 -8.97
N LEU A 186 -12.20 2.94 -9.20
CA LEU A 186 -11.56 3.21 -10.49
C LEU A 186 -10.13 2.69 -10.56
N ILE A 187 -9.73 2.28 -11.75
CA ILE A 187 -8.33 2.10 -12.14
C ILE A 187 -7.75 3.46 -12.42
N VAL A 188 -6.85 3.93 -11.54
CA VAL A 188 -6.26 5.26 -11.64
C VAL A 188 -5.07 5.27 -12.60
N ASP A 189 -4.27 4.21 -12.55
CA ASP A 189 -3.14 3.94 -13.46
C ASP A 189 -2.70 2.48 -13.30
N PHE A 190 -1.87 1.95 -14.20
CA PHE A 190 -1.37 0.59 -14.11
C PHE A 190 -0.02 0.40 -14.83
N ILE A 191 0.74 -0.60 -14.39
CA ILE A 191 1.96 -1.07 -15.06
C ILE A 191 1.61 -2.40 -15.74
N PRO A 192 1.58 -2.45 -17.08
CA PRO A 192 1.30 -3.69 -17.79
C PRO A 192 2.45 -4.69 -17.64
N LYS A 193 2.11 -5.98 -17.55
CA LYS A 193 3.07 -7.10 -17.44
C LYS A 193 4.12 -6.86 -16.35
N ALA A 194 3.69 -6.29 -15.22
CA ALA A 194 4.58 -5.99 -14.09
C ALA A 194 5.09 -7.27 -13.43
N LEU A 195 4.27 -8.33 -13.44
CA LEU A 195 4.63 -9.62 -12.87
C LEU A 195 5.21 -10.55 -13.95
N PRO A 196 6.23 -11.36 -13.60
CA PRO A 196 6.88 -12.29 -14.52
C PRO A 196 5.99 -13.45 -14.94
#